data_bbc60f82e4fa1664efa06314d7eda74d
#
_entry.id   bbc60f82e4fa1664efa06314d7eda74d
#
_cell.length_a   1.000
_cell.length_b   1.000
_cell.length_c   1.000
_cell.angle_alpha   90.00
_cell.angle_beta   90.00
_cell.angle_gamma   90.00
#
_symmetry.space_group_name_H-M   'P 1'
#
loop_
_entity.id
_entity.type
_entity.pdbx_description
1 polymer ?
#
loop_
_entity_poly.entity_id
_entity_poly.type
_entity_poly.pdbx_seq_one_letter_code
_entity_poly.pdbx_strand_id
1 'polypeptide(L)'
;MSYPRTNKVFTSGELHDLRRTVAIRSATRRNLAADPLYATALPQEVSMQLTYRCNLRCHHCFQWNEQGFFHNYDSQRRRSELDLDIVRDVLETTAPEQSKVFLWGGEPLMHTRFGEIAKLLGAVPRVVNMCTNGLLMERNAEHLLTIGPRLNLLVSLDGFEPEHEALRGKGSFRRTMRNVEAMLDLQRRGEYQGELSVACMVSEDMVGRMYEFTEWAEQTGFNSVYWLLPWYISPETASAMDRLYEESFSWLNPPEPGDKPTWHSYTYALPEQHLPVLKESMARLASRVWDLRVRYQPQVEADEIDDFIRGTSRPAQRRSRCLAVSNRIEIHADGRVSSCKFFPEFVIGDLGEQSMQDIWQSERFTRVRGILRDSGLMPVCSKCILLYLSGE
;
A
#
# COMPACT_ATOMS: atom_id res chain seq x y z
N MET A 1 -8.03 2.83 -23.36
CA MET A 1 -7.48 1.47 -23.17
C MET A 1 -8.50 0.67 -22.39
N SER A 2 -8.83 -0.57 -22.80
CA SER A 2 -9.74 -1.43 -22.01
C SER A 2 -8.95 -2.09 -20.88
N TYR A 3 -9.60 -2.27 -19.72
CA TYR A 3 -8.99 -3.02 -18.60
C TYR A 3 -9.17 -4.51 -18.79
N PRO A 4 -8.25 -5.35 -18.23
CA PRO A 4 -8.40 -6.79 -18.22
C PRO A 4 -9.72 -7.22 -17.56
N ARG A 5 -10.42 -8.16 -18.20
CA ARG A 5 -11.70 -8.72 -17.71
C ARG A 5 -11.45 -10.03 -16.97
N THR A 6 -12.34 -10.39 -16.07
CA THR A 6 -12.23 -11.62 -15.30
C THR A 6 -13.55 -12.37 -15.30
N ASN A 7 -13.47 -13.72 -15.31
CA ASN A 7 -14.57 -14.64 -15.05
C ASN A 7 -14.78 -14.90 -13.54
N LYS A 8 -13.86 -14.43 -12.69
CA LYS A 8 -13.94 -14.70 -11.25
C LYS A 8 -15.22 -14.09 -10.68
N VAL A 9 -16.07 -14.95 -10.15
CA VAL A 9 -17.33 -14.56 -9.49
C VAL A 9 -17.03 -14.13 -8.07
N PHE A 10 -17.57 -13.00 -7.66
CA PHE A 10 -17.48 -12.52 -6.29
C PHE A 10 -18.37 -13.35 -5.37
N THR A 11 -17.84 -13.76 -4.23
CA THR A 11 -18.63 -14.33 -3.14
C THR A 11 -19.59 -13.28 -2.55
N SER A 12 -20.61 -13.74 -1.82
CA SER A 12 -21.53 -12.83 -1.11
C SER A 12 -20.80 -11.91 -0.13
N GLY A 13 -19.74 -12.42 0.54
CA GLY A 13 -18.91 -11.62 1.44
C GLY A 13 -18.12 -10.53 0.72
N GLU A 14 -17.46 -10.85 -0.40
CA GLU A 14 -16.73 -9.88 -1.22
C GLU A 14 -17.67 -8.80 -1.79
N LEU A 15 -18.88 -9.19 -2.23
CA LEU A 15 -19.89 -8.24 -2.70
C LEU A 15 -20.36 -7.32 -1.58
N HIS A 16 -20.55 -7.85 -0.37
CA HIS A 16 -20.88 -7.04 0.81
C HIS A 16 -19.77 -6.00 1.09
N ASP A 17 -18.51 -6.42 1.12
CA ASP A 17 -17.36 -5.54 1.37
C ASP A 17 -17.19 -4.48 0.28
N LEU A 18 -17.43 -4.85 -0.97
CA LEU A 18 -17.41 -3.91 -2.10
C LEU A 18 -18.52 -2.85 -1.96
N ARG A 19 -19.76 -3.27 -1.71
CA ARG A 19 -20.90 -2.37 -1.49
C ARG A 19 -20.64 -1.41 -0.34
N ARG A 20 -20.14 -1.92 0.79
CA ARG A 20 -19.74 -1.10 1.93
C ARG A 20 -18.68 -0.07 1.57
N THR A 21 -17.64 -0.48 0.84
CA THR A 21 -16.56 0.43 0.39
C THR A 21 -17.10 1.55 -0.49
N VAL A 22 -17.97 1.22 -1.45
CA VAL A 22 -18.62 2.20 -2.34
C VAL A 22 -19.54 3.14 -1.55
N ALA A 23 -20.32 2.60 -0.60
CA ALA A 23 -21.22 3.41 0.24
C ALA A 23 -20.44 4.43 1.10
N ILE A 24 -19.35 3.99 1.75
CA ILE A 24 -18.46 4.85 2.56
C ILE A 24 -17.87 5.97 1.69
N ARG A 25 -17.32 5.65 0.53
CA ARG A 25 -16.74 6.65 -0.38
C ARG A 25 -17.79 7.66 -0.85
N SER A 26 -18.97 7.18 -1.22
CA SER A 26 -20.07 8.05 -1.66
C SER A 26 -20.57 8.95 -0.53
N ALA A 27 -20.67 8.44 0.70
CA ALA A 27 -21.01 9.23 1.86
C ALA A 27 -19.93 10.29 2.17
N THR A 28 -18.66 9.89 2.17
CA THR A 28 -17.52 10.81 2.38
C THR A 28 -17.56 11.96 1.36
N ARG A 29 -17.79 11.66 0.07
CA ARG A 29 -17.91 12.69 -0.97
C ARG A 29 -19.05 13.66 -0.71
N ARG A 30 -20.25 13.15 -0.40
CA ARG A 30 -21.42 14.01 -0.10
C ARG A 30 -21.16 14.90 1.12
N ASN A 31 -20.57 14.33 2.17
CA ASN A 31 -20.30 15.08 3.39
C ASN A 31 -19.22 16.15 3.18
N LEU A 32 -18.18 15.84 2.38
CA LEU A 32 -17.15 16.83 2.00
C LEU A 32 -17.69 17.96 1.12
N ALA A 33 -18.78 17.74 0.37
CA ALA A 33 -19.47 18.81 -0.36
C ALA A 33 -20.20 19.77 0.58
N ALA A 34 -20.70 19.28 1.74
CA ALA A 34 -21.38 20.09 2.76
C ALA A 34 -20.39 20.69 3.77
N ASP A 35 -19.39 19.92 4.19
CA ASP A 35 -18.31 20.34 5.08
C ASP A 35 -16.96 19.98 4.47
N PRO A 36 -16.23 20.94 3.92
CA PRO A 36 -14.92 20.68 3.27
C PRO A 36 -13.83 20.13 4.18
N LEU A 37 -14.01 20.15 5.50
CA LEU A 37 -13.08 19.59 6.50
C LEU A 37 -13.57 18.26 7.07
N TYR A 38 -14.68 17.73 6.57
CA TYR A 38 -15.28 16.50 7.05
C TYR A 38 -14.28 15.34 7.14
N ALA A 39 -14.38 14.62 8.24
CA ALA A 39 -13.79 13.29 8.42
C ALA A 39 -14.85 12.35 9.01
N THR A 40 -14.74 11.06 8.74
CA THR A 40 -15.57 10.04 9.40
C THR A 40 -15.38 10.06 10.91
N ALA A 41 -16.37 9.64 11.68
CA ALA A 41 -16.27 9.61 13.16
C ALA A 41 -15.06 8.82 13.66
N LEU A 42 -14.79 7.68 13.00
CA LEU A 42 -13.59 6.84 13.17
C LEU A 42 -13.01 6.53 11.79
N PRO A 43 -11.70 6.27 11.68
CA PRO A 43 -11.09 5.84 10.41
C PRO A 43 -11.76 4.57 9.88
N GLN A 44 -12.14 4.56 8.61
CA GLN A 44 -12.72 3.38 7.94
C GLN A 44 -11.66 2.39 7.47
N GLU A 45 -10.43 2.85 7.40
CA GLU A 45 -9.26 2.03 7.09
C GLU A 45 -8.09 2.44 7.99
N VAL A 46 -7.47 1.46 8.63
CA VAL A 46 -6.29 1.61 9.47
C VAL A 46 -5.13 0.89 8.79
N SER A 47 -4.09 1.62 8.50
CA SER A 47 -2.85 1.06 7.98
C SER A 47 -1.81 1.02 9.10
N MET A 48 -1.22 -0.13 9.32
CA MET A 48 -0.21 -0.33 10.35
C MET A 48 1.09 -0.84 9.73
N GLN A 49 2.15 -0.08 9.92
CA GLN A 49 3.50 -0.52 9.64
C GLN A 49 4.02 -1.28 10.85
N LEU A 50 3.96 -2.62 10.81
CA LEU A 50 4.23 -3.45 11.99
C LEU A 50 5.69 -3.38 12.47
N THR A 51 6.63 -3.25 11.53
CA THR A 51 8.06 -3.10 11.84
C THR A 51 8.79 -2.40 10.71
N TYR A 52 9.88 -1.71 11.02
CA TYR A 52 10.80 -1.20 10.02
C TYR A 52 11.79 -2.26 9.53
N ARG A 53 11.95 -3.36 10.26
CA ARG A 53 12.88 -4.43 9.88
C ARG A 53 12.40 -5.16 8.63
N CYS A 54 13.35 -5.52 7.78
CA CYS A 54 13.12 -6.37 6.62
C CYS A 54 14.31 -7.31 6.42
N ASN A 55 14.04 -8.53 5.98
CA ASN A 55 15.03 -9.53 5.64
C ASN A 55 15.49 -9.48 4.17
N LEU A 56 15.01 -8.50 3.40
CA LEU A 56 15.43 -8.20 2.03
C LEU A 56 15.94 -6.76 1.88
N ARG A 57 16.66 -6.51 0.78
CA ARG A 57 17.14 -5.19 0.35
C ARG A 57 16.83 -5.00 -1.13
N CYS A 58 15.52 -4.97 -1.44
CA CYS A 58 15.05 -4.92 -2.82
C CYS A 58 15.50 -3.64 -3.51
N HIS A 59 15.97 -3.75 -4.74
CA HIS A 59 16.51 -2.63 -5.51
C HIS A 59 15.52 -1.47 -5.72
N HIS A 60 14.24 -1.78 -5.87
CA HIS A 60 13.17 -0.79 -6.06
C HIS A 60 12.54 -0.27 -4.74
N CYS A 61 13.00 -0.72 -3.57
CA CYS A 61 12.40 -0.38 -2.29
C CYS A 61 12.79 1.03 -1.84
N PHE A 62 11.85 1.96 -1.83
CA PHE A 62 12.07 3.32 -1.36
C PHE A 62 12.44 3.44 0.13
N GLN A 63 12.28 2.35 0.92
CA GLN A 63 12.66 2.30 2.33
C GLN A 63 14.08 1.80 2.55
N TRP A 64 14.48 0.71 1.86
CA TRP A 64 15.69 -0.06 2.16
C TRP A 64 16.67 -0.23 0.99
N ASN A 65 16.40 0.32 -0.20
CA ASN A 65 17.41 0.35 -1.27
C ASN A 65 18.59 1.26 -0.86
N GLU A 66 19.59 1.41 -1.70
CA GLU A 66 20.78 2.23 -1.41
C GLU A 66 20.46 3.70 -1.09
N GLN A 67 19.34 4.21 -1.62
CA GLN A 67 18.84 5.58 -1.39
C GLN A 67 17.61 5.61 -0.48
N GLY A 68 17.29 4.47 0.15
CA GLY A 68 16.10 4.31 0.98
C GLY A 68 16.17 5.14 2.26
N PHE A 69 15.09 5.79 2.60
CA PHE A 69 15.07 6.74 3.72
C PHE A 69 15.27 6.10 5.10
N PHE A 70 15.15 4.78 5.26
CA PHE A 70 15.49 4.15 6.53
C PHE A 70 16.98 4.20 6.87
N HIS A 71 17.85 4.53 5.91
CA HIS A 71 19.26 4.77 6.21
C HIS A 71 19.47 6.03 7.06
N ASN A 72 18.55 7.00 7.00
CA ASN A 72 18.59 8.21 7.81
C ASN A 72 18.13 7.97 9.26
N TYR A 73 17.43 6.86 9.54
CA TYR A 73 17.02 6.53 10.89
C TYR A 73 18.19 5.97 11.71
N ASP A 74 18.27 6.32 12.97
CA ASP A 74 19.23 5.71 13.90
C ASP A 74 18.99 4.20 14.07
N SER A 75 19.92 3.52 14.72
CA SER A 75 19.88 2.07 14.85
C SER A 75 18.74 1.56 15.74
N GLN A 76 18.25 2.36 16.67
CA GLN A 76 17.12 2.02 17.55
C GLN A 76 15.82 2.13 16.76
N ARG A 77 15.59 3.24 16.07
CA ARG A 77 14.41 3.48 15.26
C ARG A 77 14.28 2.46 14.12
N ARG A 78 15.39 2.10 13.44
CA ARG A 78 15.37 1.05 12.38
C ARG A 78 14.92 -0.33 12.88
N ARG A 79 14.95 -0.58 14.20
CA ARG A 79 14.51 -1.83 14.82
C ARG A 79 13.12 -1.72 15.42
N SER A 80 12.45 -0.59 15.33
CA SER A 80 11.12 -0.39 15.91
C SER A 80 10.14 -1.44 15.39
N GLU A 81 9.32 -1.88 16.31
CA GLU A 81 8.16 -2.74 16.10
C GLU A 81 6.97 -2.07 16.79
N LEU A 82 5.83 -2.07 16.13
CA LEU A 82 4.62 -1.44 16.66
C LEU A 82 4.20 -2.15 17.97
N ASP A 83 4.06 -1.39 19.03
CA ASP A 83 3.70 -1.93 20.33
C ASP A 83 2.36 -2.66 20.30
N LEU A 84 2.28 -3.81 21.00
CA LEU A 84 1.07 -4.65 21.00
C LEU A 84 -0.11 -3.97 21.68
N ASP A 85 0.13 -3.16 22.70
CA ASP A 85 -0.95 -2.44 23.38
C ASP A 85 -1.53 -1.36 22.46
N ILE A 86 -0.68 -0.67 21.69
CA ILE A 86 -1.13 0.23 20.60
C ILE A 86 -1.97 -0.54 19.58
N VAL A 87 -1.52 -1.71 19.12
CA VAL A 87 -2.30 -2.53 18.17
C VAL A 87 -3.66 -2.90 18.78
N ARG A 88 -3.70 -3.30 20.05
CA ARG A 88 -4.95 -3.65 20.74
C ARG A 88 -5.90 -2.46 20.79
N ASP A 89 -5.45 -1.33 21.29
CA ASP A 89 -6.26 -0.13 21.47
C ASP A 89 -6.85 0.37 20.15
N VAL A 90 -6.04 0.35 19.08
CA VAL A 90 -6.47 0.73 17.73
C VAL A 90 -7.54 -0.23 17.20
N LEU A 91 -7.35 -1.55 17.38
CA LEU A 91 -8.30 -2.55 16.92
C LEU A 91 -9.62 -2.51 17.73
N GLU A 92 -9.57 -2.29 19.02
CA GLU A 92 -10.73 -2.13 19.90
C GLU A 92 -11.49 -0.84 19.56
N THR A 93 -10.81 0.29 19.45
CA THR A 93 -11.42 1.58 19.09
C THR A 93 -12.13 1.53 17.74
N THR A 94 -11.58 0.80 16.77
CA THR A 94 -12.14 0.68 15.41
C THR A 94 -13.08 -0.52 15.22
N ALA A 95 -13.33 -1.32 16.27
CA ALA A 95 -14.21 -2.47 16.20
C ALA A 95 -15.65 -2.14 15.78
N PRO A 96 -16.30 -1.06 16.29
CA PRO A 96 -17.67 -0.71 15.91
C PRO A 96 -17.82 -0.46 14.39
N GLU A 97 -16.79 0.11 13.77
CA GLU A 97 -16.76 0.37 12.33
C GLU A 97 -16.22 -0.84 11.53
N GLN A 98 -15.77 -1.90 12.18
CA GLN A 98 -15.06 -2.99 11.50
C GLN A 98 -14.06 -2.46 10.47
N SER A 99 -13.29 -1.45 10.85
CA SER A 99 -12.36 -0.76 9.94
C SER A 99 -11.44 -1.76 9.26
N LYS A 100 -11.24 -1.59 7.95
CA LYS A 100 -10.29 -2.41 7.21
C LYS A 100 -8.89 -2.20 7.76
N VAL A 101 -8.13 -3.25 7.88
CA VAL A 101 -6.73 -3.20 8.30
C VAL A 101 -5.82 -3.49 7.13
N PHE A 102 -4.81 -2.67 6.95
CA PHE A 102 -3.74 -2.90 6.00
C PHE A 102 -2.41 -3.05 6.75
N LEU A 103 -1.84 -4.25 6.72
CA LEU A 103 -0.56 -4.57 7.36
C LEU A 103 0.57 -4.49 6.35
N TRP A 104 1.60 -3.74 6.69
CA TRP A 104 2.81 -3.60 5.89
C TRP A 104 4.00 -3.22 6.78
N GLY A 105 5.10 -2.79 6.19
CA GLY A 105 6.27 -2.35 6.92
C GLY A 105 7.53 -2.55 6.12
N GLY A 106 8.62 -2.92 6.79
CA GLY A 106 9.72 -3.65 6.18
C GLY A 106 9.20 -5.02 5.74
N GLU A 107 9.16 -5.99 6.67
CA GLU A 107 8.44 -7.26 6.48
C GLU A 107 7.55 -7.54 7.71
N PRO A 108 6.23 -7.50 7.58
CA PRO A 108 5.31 -7.67 8.71
C PRO A 108 5.52 -8.96 9.51
N LEU A 109 5.84 -10.05 8.83
CA LEU A 109 6.07 -11.35 9.46
C LEU A 109 7.37 -11.44 10.27
N MET A 110 8.20 -10.38 10.27
CA MET A 110 9.37 -10.25 11.16
C MET A 110 9.04 -9.64 12.52
N HIS A 111 7.81 -9.18 12.73
CA HIS A 111 7.39 -8.65 14.04
C HIS A 111 7.50 -9.75 15.09
N THR A 112 8.19 -9.48 16.21
CA THR A 112 8.51 -10.51 17.22
C THR A 112 7.27 -11.10 17.89
N ARG A 113 6.21 -10.30 17.99
CA ARG A 113 4.91 -10.69 18.60
C ARG A 113 3.80 -10.87 17.54
N PHE A 114 4.14 -11.26 16.30
CA PHE A 114 3.15 -11.39 15.22
C PHE A 114 2.01 -12.36 15.57
N GLY A 115 2.30 -13.45 16.30
CA GLY A 115 1.26 -14.39 16.72
C GLY A 115 0.21 -13.79 17.66
N GLU A 116 0.59 -12.82 18.48
CA GLU A 116 -0.33 -12.10 19.36
C GLU A 116 -1.16 -11.08 18.57
N ILE A 117 -0.53 -10.37 17.63
CA ILE A 117 -1.23 -9.49 16.69
C ILE A 117 -2.26 -10.27 15.87
N ALA A 118 -1.92 -11.47 15.40
CA ALA A 118 -2.82 -12.34 14.66
C ALA A 118 -4.07 -12.72 15.48
N LYS A 119 -3.91 -13.02 16.76
CA LYS A 119 -5.02 -13.29 17.69
C LYS A 119 -5.93 -12.06 17.87
N LEU A 120 -5.35 -10.87 18.02
CA LEU A 120 -6.11 -9.63 18.13
C LEU A 120 -6.91 -9.34 16.86
N LEU A 121 -6.31 -9.56 15.68
CA LEU A 121 -6.98 -9.38 14.39
C LEU A 121 -8.11 -10.40 14.19
N GLY A 122 -7.94 -11.63 14.66
CA GLY A 122 -8.96 -12.68 14.56
C GLY A 122 -10.13 -12.51 15.52
N ALA A 123 -9.97 -11.71 16.59
CA ALA A 123 -11.00 -11.52 17.61
C ALA A 123 -12.25 -10.77 17.11
N VAL A 124 -12.09 -9.88 16.14
CA VAL A 124 -13.19 -9.11 15.55
C VAL A 124 -13.15 -9.26 14.03
N PRO A 125 -14.21 -9.81 13.39
CA PRO A 125 -14.25 -10.01 11.94
C PRO A 125 -14.09 -8.67 11.18
N ARG A 126 -13.02 -8.56 10.41
CA ARG A 126 -12.73 -7.41 9.53
C ARG A 126 -11.90 -7.83 8.35
N VAL A 127 -11.89 -7.07 7.30
CA VAL A 127 -10.98 -7.29 6.17
C VAL A 127 -9.57 -6.92 6.59
N VAL A 128 -8.65 -7.86 6.48
CA VAL A 128 -7.21 -7.64 6.71
C VAL A 128 -6.48 -7.88 5.39
N ASN A 129 -5.77 -6.88 4.92
CA ASN A 129 -4.88 -7.02 3.77
C ASN A 129 -3.45 -6.95 4.29
N MET A 130 -2.60 -7.87 3.89
CA MET A 130 -1.20 -7.87 4.30
C MET A 130 -0.28 -7.99 3.09
N CYS A 131 0.65 -7.03 2.97
CA CYS A 131 1.72 -7.09 1.98
C CYS A 131 2.93 -7.76 2.62
N THR A 132 3.46 -8.82 1.97
CA THR A 132 4.61 -9.59 2.47
C THR A 132 5.54 -9.99 1.33
N ASN A 133 6.84 -10.12 1.62
CA ASN A 133 7.79 -10.71 0.68
C ASN A 133 7.70 -12.24 0.60
N GLY A 134 6.85 -12.86 1.39
CA GLY A 134 6.52 -14.28 1.35
C GLY A 134 7.55 -15.22 2.01
N LEU A 135 8.74 -14.75 2.38
CA LEU A 135 9.82 -15.62 2.88
C LEU A 135 9.55 -16.28 4.23
N LEU A 136 8.56 -15.78 4.98
CA LEU A 136 8.25 -16.24 6.34
C LEU A 136 6.82 -16.77 6.47
N MET A 137 6.08 -16.95 5.36
CA MET A 137 4.67 -17.36 5.42
C MET A 137 4.51 -18.77 6.01
N GLU A 138 5.29 -19.75 5.57
CA GLU A 138 5.21 -21.13 6.11
C GLU A 138 5.45 -21.16 7.61
N ARG A 139 6.47 -20.45 8.08
CA ARG A 139 6.77 -20.33 9.52
C ARG A 139 5.64 -19.70 10.33
N ASN A 140 4.86 -18.84 9.72
CA ASN A 140 3.76 -18.12 10.36
C ASN A 140 2.38 -18.64 9.95
N ALA A 141 2.29 -19.80 9.28
CA ALA A 141 1.04 -20.29 8.70
C ALA A 141 -0.10 -20.38 9.72
N GLU A 142 0.14 -20.94 10.92
CA GLU A 142 -0.86 -21.02 11.99
C GLU A 142 -1.35 -19.63 12.44
N HIS A 143 -0.44 -18.66 12.51
CA HIS A 143 -0.79 -17.28 12.87
C HIS A 143 -1.60 -16.61 11.77
N LEU A 144 -1.26 -16.84 10.50
CA LEU A 144 -2.02 -16.35 9.35
C LEU A 144 -3.44 -16.92 9.34
N LEU A 145 -3.59 -18.22 9.59
CA LEU A 145 -4.90 -18.86 9.70
C LEU A 145 -5.72 -18.33 10.89
N THR A 146 -5.07 -17.97 11.99
CA THR A 146 -5.74 -17.38 13.16
C THR A 146 -6.41 -16.04 12.87
N ILE A 147 -5.92 -15.24 11.92
CA ILE A 147 -6.55 -13.97 11.49
C ILE A 147 -7.93 -14.23 10.88
N GLY A 148 -8.11 -15.38 10.24
CA GLY A 148 -9.41 -15.86 9.78
C GLY A 148 -9.66 -15.64 8.27
N PRO A 149 -10.92 -15.87 7.84
CA PRO A 149 -11.25 -16.04 6.41
C PRO A 149 -11.20 -14.74 5.59
N ARG A 150 -11.03 -13.59 6.23
CA ARG A 150 -10.98 -12.28 5.56
C ARG A 150 -9.56 -11.71 5.48
N LEU A 151 -8.54 -12.56 5.71
CA LEU A 151 -7.15 -12.21 5.45
C LEU A 151 -6.84 -12.34 3.95
N ASN A 152 -6.40 -11.28 3.33
CA ASN A 152 -5.92 -11.24 1.96
C ASN A 152 -4.40 -11.03 1.97
N LEU A 153 -3.67 -11.98 1.44
CA LEU A 153 -2.20 -11.92 1.30
C LEU A 153 -1.83 -11.36 -0.07
N LEU A 154 -1.04 -10.32 -0.07
CA LEU A 154 -0.43 -9.74 -1.25
C LEU A 154 1.06 -10.05 -1.23
N VAL A 155 1.44 -11.11 -1.95
CA VAL A 155 2.82 -11.60 -1.98
C VAL A 155 3.60 -10.83 -3.04
N SER A 156 4.72 -10.27 -2.62
CA SER A 156 5.63 -9.54 -3.51
C SER A 156 6.45 -10.50 -4.35
N LEU A 157 6.12 -10.61 -5.63
CA LEU A 157 6.77 -11.50 -6.59
C LEU A 157 6.98 -10.77 -7.92
N ASP A 158 8.21 -10.33 -8.19
CA ASP A 158 8.53 -9.39 -9.28
C ASP A 158 8.97 -10.10 -10.57
N GLY A 159 8.23 -11.09 -10.99
CA GLY A 159 8.49 -11.85 -12.21
C GLY A 159 8.88 -13.29 -11.94
N PHE A 160 9.40 -13.95 -12.96
CA PHE A 160 10.01 -15.28 -12.85
C PHE A 160 11.33 -15.22 -12.08
N GLU A 161 11.98 -16.37 -11.88
CA GLU A 161 13.18 -16.46 -11.02
C GLU A 161 14.27 -15.43 -11.37
N PRO A 162 14.67 -15.25 -12.64
CA PRO A 162 15.75 -14.30 -12.98
C PRO A 162 15.37 -12.84 -12.65
N GLU A 163 14.19 -12.40 -13.06
CA GLU A 163 13.73 -11.02 -12.88
C GLU A 163 13.45 -10.71 -11.41
N HIS A 164 12.82 -11.66 -10.72
CA HIS A 164 12.56 -11.52 -9.29
C HIS A 164 13.88 -11.42 -8.49
N GLU A 165 14.85 -12.28 -8.78
CA GLU A 165 16.12 -12.30 -8.04
C GLU A 165 17.01 -11.11 -8.37
N ALA A 166 16.91 -10.55 -9.56
CA ALA A 166 17.58 -9.29 -9.91
C ALA A 166 17.10 -8.13 -9.03
N LEU A 167 15.81 -8.09 -8.68
CA LEU A 167 15.23 -7.03 -7.85
C LEU A 167 15.30 -7.32 -6.35
N ARG A 168 15.19 -8.61 -5.92
CA ARG A 168 15.01 -8.97 -4.50
C ARG A 168 16.16 -9.76 -3.89
N GLY A 169 17.09 -10.20 -4.71
CA GLY A 169 18.28 -10.94 -4.30
C GLY A 169 18.19 -12.44 -4.55
N LYS A 170 19.37 -13.03 -4.72
CA LYS A 170 19.55 -14.43 -5.12
C LYS A 170 18.92 -15.41 -4.12
N GLY A 171 18.23 -16.42 -4.65
CA GLY A 171 17.58 -17.48 -3.88
C GLY A 171 16.25 -17.06 -3.23
N SER A 172 15.78 -15.82 -3.45
CA SER A 172 14.50 -15.35 -2.90
C SER A 172 13.31 -15.97 -3.61
N PHE A 173 13.36 -16.14 -4.94
CA PHE A 173 12.25 -16.70 -5.72
C PHE A 173 11.82 -18.09 -5.25
N ARG A 174 12.74 -19.03 -5.21
CA ARG A 174 12.45 -20.43 -4.83
C ARG A 174 11.91 -20.54 -3.40
N ARG A 175 12.44 -19.71 -2.49
CA ARG A 175 11.97 -19.68 -1.09
C ARG A 175 10.58 -19.11 -0.98
N THR A 176 10.29 -18.00 -1.68
CA THR A 176 8.94 -17.41 -1.73
C THR A 176 7.96 -18.39 -2.35
N MET A 177 8.30 -19.03 -3.48
CA MET A 177 7.40 -19.98 -4.16
C MET A 177 7.09 -21.21 -3.33
N ARG A 178 8.06 -21.77 -2.59
CA ARG A 178 7.76 -22.86 -1.64
C ARG A 178 6.68 -22.47 -0.63
N ASN A 179 6.80 -21.27 -0.06
CA ASN A 179 5.83 -20.77 0.91
C ASN A 179 4.47 -20.45 0.26
N VAL A 180 4.47 -19.95 -0.97
CA VAL A 180 3.26 -19.75 -1.78
C VAL A 180 2.54 -21.09 -2.02
N GLU A 181 3.27 -22.11 -2.45
CA GLU A 181 2.73 -23.45 -2.68
C GLU A 181 2.09 -24.03 -1.41
N ALA A 182 2.75 -23.89 -0.26
CA ALA A 182 2.19 -24.30 1.02
C ALA A 182 0.86 -23.58 1.35
N MET A 183 0.79 -22.26 1.10
CA MET A 183 -0.44 -21.49 1.32
C MET A 183 -1.56 -21.85 0.31
N LEU A 184 -1.21 -22.12 -0.95
CA LEU A 184 -2.16 -22.60 -1.95
C LEU A 184 -2.69 -23.99 -1.60
N ASP A 185 -1.87 -24.87 -1.00
CA ASP A 185 -2.33 -26.17 -0.49
C ASP A 185 -3.33 -26.00 0.65
N LEU A 186 -3.08 -25.10 1.59
CA LEU A 186 -4.04 -24.75 2.64
C LEU A 186 -5.34 -24.17 2.05
N GLN A 187 -5.26 -23.36 0.99
CA GLN A 187 -6.43 -22.81 0.31
C GLN A 187 -7.24 -23.92 -0.40
N ARG A 188 -6.57 -24.85 -1.09
CA ARG A 188 -7.22 -26.00 -1.74
C ARG A 188 -7.93 -26.93 -0.74
N ARG A 189 -7.38 -27.09 0.48
CA ARG A 189 -8.01 -27.86 1.56
C ARG A 189 -9.11 -27.10 2.30
N GLY A 190 -9.34 -25.81 1.96
CA GLY A 190 -10.33 -24.97 2.62
C GLY A 190 -9.91 -24.46 4.01
N GLU A 191 -8.65 -24.68 4.41
CA GLU A 191 -8.09 -24.21 5.67
C GLU A 191 -7.76 -22.71 5.62
N TYR A 192 -7.26 -22.22 4.48
CA TYR A 192 -7.11 -20.81 4.18
C TYR A 192 -8.22 -20.37 3.23
N GLN A 193 -9.09 -19.45 3.70
CA GLN A 193 -10.27 -18.99 2.94
C GLN A 193 -10.11 -17.59 2.34
N GLY A 194 -9.00 -16.92 2.64
CA GLY A 194 -8.68 -15.60 2.11
C GLY A 194 -8.11 -15.65 0.69
N GLU A 195 -7.73 -14.51 0.17
CA GLU A 195 -7.09 -14.40 -1.14
C GLU A 195 -5.57 -14.45 -1.04
N LEU A 196 -4.96 -15.20 -1.96
CA LEU A 196 -3.52 -15.18 -2.19
C LEU A 196 -3.25 -14.53 -3.55
N SER A 197 -2.68 -13.35 -3.53
CA SER A 197 -2.48 -12.51 -4.72
C SER A 197 -1.01 -12.14 -4.89
N VAL A 198 -0.61 -11.85 -6.13
CA VAL A 198 0.73 -11.39 -6.47
C VAL A 198 0.75 -9.87 -6.58
N ALA A 199 1.78 -9.23 -6.01
CA ALA A 199 2.19 -7.88 -6.33
C ALA A 199 3.50 -7.94 -7.13
N CYS A 200 3.44 -7.57 -8.40
CA CYS A 200 4.58 -7.60 -9.32
C CYS A 200 4.93 -6.19 -9.77
N MET A 201 6.17 -5.76 -9.49
CA MET A 201 6.68 -4.48 -10.00
C MET A 201 6.89 -4.57 -11.51
N VAL A 202 6.38 -3.58 -12.24
CA VAL A 202 6.69 -3.42 -13.67
C VAL A 202 8.11 -2.91 -13.79
N SER A 203 9.04 -3.82 -14.08
CA SER A 203 10.44 -3.52 -14.37
C SER A 203 10.71 -3.57 -15.87
N GLU A 204 11.88 -3.10 -16.28
CA GLU A 204 12.31 -3.19 -17.68
C GLU A 204 12.38 -4.63 -18.19
N ASP A 205 12.78 -5.59 -17.35
CA ASP A 205 12.84 -7.02 -17.71
C ASP A 205 11.46 -7.68 -17.75
N MET A 206 10.49 -7.15 -16.99
CA MET A 206 9.14 -7.73 -16.89
C MET A 206 8.11 -7.07 -17.78
N VAL A 207 8.30 -5.84 -18.22
CA VAL A 207 7.30 -5.08 -18.96
C VAL A 207 6.82 -5.79 -20.25
N GLY A 208 7.70 -6.48 -20.96
CA GLY A 208 7.38 -7.29 -22.14
C GLY A 208 6.80 -8.67 -21.83
N ARG A 209 6.91 -9.12 -20.58
CA ARG A 209 6.53 -10.48 -20.15
C ARG A 209 5.29 -10.50 -19.24
N MET A 210 4.58 -9.38 -19.14
CA MET A 210 3.41 -9.25 -18.26
C MET A 210 2.31 -10.28 -18.57
N TYR A 211 2.10 -10.59 -19.85
CA TYR A 211 1.09 -11.56 -20.27
C TYR A 211 1.45 -12.99 -19.82
N GLU A 212 2.66 -13.43 -20.13
CA GLU A 212 3.17 -14.77 -19.82
C GLU A 212 3.24 -14.99 -18.30
N PHE A 213 3.62 -13.98 -17.54
CA PHE A 213 3.62 -14.06 -16.08
C PHE A 213 2.20 -14.10 -15.49
N THR A 214 1.27 -13.38 -16.07
CA THR A 214 -0.15 -13.43 -15.63
C THR A 214 -0.74 -14.80 -15.92
N GLU A 215 -0.45 -15.39 -17.08
CA GLU A 215 -0.89 -16.74 -17.43
C GLU A 215 -0.29 -17.80 -16.49
N TRP A 216 0.99 -17.69 -16.19
CA TRP A 216 1.64 -18.55 -15.19
C TRP A 216 1.02 -18.39 -13.80
N ALA A 217 0.73 -17.17 -13.36
CA ALA A 217 0.08 -16.92 -12.07
C ALA A 217 -1.34 -17.50 -12.00
N GLU A 218 -2.09 -17.46 -13.11
CA GLU A 218 -3.39 -18.11 -13.25
C GLU A 218 -3.28 -19.62 -13.10
N GLN A 219 -2.34 -20.25 -13.82
CA GLN A 219 -2.09 -21.70 -13.77
C GLN A 219 -1.57 -22.15 -12.38
N THR A 220 -0.83 -21.32 -11.69
CA THR A 220 -0.36 -21.57 -10.33
C THR A 220 -1.50 -21.55 -9.31
N GLY A 221 -2.60 -20.83 -9.59
CA GLY A 221 -3.78 -20.75 -8.74
C GLY A 221 -3.87 -19.49 -7.89
N PHE A 222 -3.13 -18.42 -8.22
CA PHE A 222 -3.29 -17.13 -7.56
C PHE A 222 -4.68 -16.52 -7.82
N ASN A 223 -5.19 -15.78 -6.85
CA ASN A 223 -6.49 -15.14 -6.93
C ASN A 223 -6.47 -13.84 -7.76
N SER A 224 -5.35 -13.13 -7.72
CA SER A 224 -5.17 -11.87 -8.45
C SER A 224 -3.70 -11.60 -8.75
N VAL A 225 -3.45 -10.85 -9.81
CA VAL A 225 -2.15 -10.22 -10.09
C VAL A 225 -2.33 -8.71 -10.07
N TYR A 226 -1.54 -8.05 -9.25
CA TYR A 226 -1.41 -6.59 -9.18
C TYR A 226 -0.11 -6.17 -9.84
N TRP A 227 -0.22 -5.56 -11.00
CA TRP A 227 0.90 -4.93 -11.70
C TRP A 227 1.17 -3.56 -11.11
N LEU A 228 2.27 -3.45 -10.37
CA LEU A 228 2.67 -2.21 -9.71
C LEU A 228 3.44 -1.33 -10.69
N LEU A 229 2.86 -0.21 -11.07
CA LEU A 229 3.60 0.81 -11.81
C LEU A 229 4.59 1.51 -10.87
N PRO A 230 5.84 1.76 -11.28
CA PRO A 230 6.82 2.40 -10.41
C PRO A 230 6.34 3.76 -9.89
N TRP A 231 6.48 3.97 -8.59
CA TRP A 231 6.12 5.24 -7.94
C TRP A 231 7.29 6.22 -8.02
N TYR A 232 7.77 6.41 -9.21
CA TYR A 232 8.90 7.30 -9.45
C TYR A 232 8.49 8.77 -9.25
N ILE A 233 9.25 9.48 -8.42
CA ILE A 233 9.12 10.92 -8.21
C ILE A 233 10.35 11.58 -8.85
N SER A 234 10.13 12.39 -9.88
CA SER A 234 11.24 13.08 -10.54
C SER A 234 11.88 14.12 -9.62
N PRO A 235 13.16 14.48 -9.83
CA PRO A 235 13.82 15.52 -9.05
C PRO A 235 13.06 16.86 -9.04
N GLU A 236 12.42 17.21 -10.15
CA GLU A 236 11.62 18.43 -10.29
C GLU A 236 10.36 18.36 -9.42
N THR A 237 9.69 17.19 -9.41
CA THR A 237 8.51 16.93 -8.57
C THR A 237 8.90 16.94 -7.09
N ALA A 238 10.02 16.33 -6.74
CA ALA A 238 10.54 16.34 -5.37
C ALA A 238 10.88 17.77 -4.91
N SER A 239 11.56 18.56 -5.74
CA SER A 239 11.88 19.97 -5.44
C SER A 239 10.64 20.85 -5.35
N ALA A 240 9.60 20.58 -6.15
CA ALA A 240 8.32 21.27 -6.01
C ALA A 240 7.63 20.92 -4.67
N MET A 241 7.78 19.68 -4.23
CA MET A 241 7.27 19.23 -2.93
C MET A 241 8.03 19.85 -1.75
N ASP A 242 9.36 20.01 -1.86
CA ASP A 242 10.18 20.69 -0.84
C ASP A 242 9.64 22.10 -0.59
N ARG A 243 9.42 22.88 -1.65
CA ARG A 243 8.87 24.23 -1.55
C ARG A 243 7.49 24.26 -0.90
N LEU A 244 6.58 23.42 -1.36
CA LEU A 244 5.23 23.33 -0.78
C LEU A 244 5.28 22.93 0.71
N TYR A 245 6.16 21.99 1.06
CA TYR A 245 6.29 21.55 2.44
C TYR A 245 6.83 22.70 3.33
N GLU A 246 7.85 23.38 2.91
CA GLU A 246 8.39 24.53 3.62
C GLU A 246 7.35 25.63 3.81
N GLU A 247 6.59 25.98 2.78
CA GLU A 247 5.58 27.03 2.81
C GLU A 247 4.36 26.68 3.67
N SER A 248 3.89 25.41 3.60
CA SER A 248 2.58 25.05 4.13
C SER A 248 2.60 24.05 5.27
N PHE A 249 3.64 23.22 5.40
CA PHE A 249 3.69 22.06 6.31
C PHE A 249 4.88 22.05 7.27
N SER A 250 5.79 23.04 7.22
CA SER A 250 6.97 23.13 8.10
C SER A 250 6.66 23.12 9.61
N TRP A 251 5.41 23.39 9.99
CA TRP A 251 4.91 23.29 11.36
C TRP A 251 4.67 21.84 11.83
N LEU A 252 4.76 20.84 10.94
CA LEU A 252 4.61 19.42 11.30
C LEU A 252 5.91 18.88 11.92
N ASN A 253 6.75 18.28 11.11
CA ASN A 253 7.99 17.65 11.54
C ASN A 253 9.03 17.89 10.44
N PRO A 254 9.80 18.98 10.53
CA PRO A 254 10.84 19.22 9.54
C PRO A 254 11.84 18.06 9.56
N PRO A 255 12.43 17.70 8.42
CA PRO A 255 13.57 16.77 8.38
C PRO A 255 14.66 17.24 9.33
N GLU A 256 15.41 16.31 9.92
CA GLU A 256 16.60 16.65 10.68
C GLU A 256 17.60 17.41 9.77
N PRO A 257 18.37 18.36 10.31
CA PRO A 257 19.33 19.12 9.52
C PRO A 257 20.29 18.19 8.76
N GLY A 258 20.27 18.27 7.44
CA GLY A 258 21.10 17.46 6.55
C GLY A 258 20.40 16.24 5.95
N ASP A 259 19.23 15.84 6.45
CA ASP A 259 18.43 14.78 5.87
C ASP A 259 17.60 15.30 4.69
N LYS A 260 17.52 14.49 3.64
CA LYS A 260 16.60 14.76 2.55
C LYS A 260 15.21 14.23 2.92
N PRO A 261 14.13 14.98 2.61
CA PRO A 261 12.77 14.47 2.74
C PRO A 261 12.56 13.15 2.02
N THR A 262 11.69 12.29 2.58
CA THR A 262 11.54 10.90 2.12
C THR A 262 11.03 10.77 0.69
N TRP A 263 10.36 11.76 0.13
CA TRP A 263 9.93 11.74 -1.28
C TRP A 263 11.10 11.77 -2.28
N HIS A 264 12.32 12.14 -1.86
CA HIS A 264 13.53 11.99 -2.67
C HIS A 264 14.04 10.54 -2.79
N SER A 265 13.51 9.61 -1.99
CA SER A 265 13.88 8.19 -2.03
C SER A 265 13.09 7.35 -3.05
N TYR A 266 12.10 7.95 -3.72
CA TYR A 266 11.28 7.28 -4.72
C TYR A 266 11.93 7.35 -6.11
N THR A 267 13.10 6.76 -6.24
CA THR A 267 14.00 6.91 -7.41
C THR A 267 13.86 5.78 -8.44
N TYR A 268 13.19 4.67 -8.10
CA TYR A 268 13.02 3.57 -9.03
C TYR A 268 12.04 3.94 -10.14
N ALA A 269 12.51 3.90 -11.39
CA ALA A 269 11.76 4.30 -12.59
C ALA A 269 11.75 3.17 -13.63
N LEU A 270 10.69 3.09 -14.41
CA LEU A 270 10.71 2.38 -15.69
C LEU A 270 11.25 3.37 -16.74
N PRO A 271 12.35 3.05 -17.46
CA PRO A 271 12.88 3.93 -18.48
C PRO A 271 11.85 4.23 -19.58
N GLU A 272 11.80 5.47 -20.05
CA GLU A 272 10.76 5.97 -20.98
C GLU A 272 10.71 5.17 -22.29
N GLN A 273 11.83 4.63 -22.73
CA GLN A 273 11.91 3.77 -23.91
C GLN A 273 11.02 2.52 -23.83
N HIS A 274 10.62 2.11 -22.63
CA HIS A 274 9.74 0.97 -22.42
C HIS A 274 8.24 1.31 -22.43
N LEU A 275 7.87 2.60 -22.57
CA LEU A 275 6.46 3.02 -22.65
C LEU A 275 5.66 2.33 -23.77
N PRO A 276 6.19 2.20 -25.01
CA PRO A 276 5.46 1.49 -26.06
C PRO A 276 5.19 0.04 -25.69
N VAL A 277 6.20 -0.66 -25.13
CA VAL A 277 6.09 -2.06 -24.70
C VAL A 277 5.10 -2.22 -23.54
N LEU A 278 5.10 -1.27 -22.58
CA LEU A 278 4.12 -1.25 -21.49
C LEU A 278 2.68 -1.16 -22.03
N LYS A 279 2.43 -0.23 -22.94
CA LYS A 279 1.09 -0.03 -23.55
C LYS A 279 0.64 -1.27 -24.35
N GLU A 280 1.55 -1.89 -25.09
CA GLU A 280 1.28 -3.14 -25.81
C GLU A 280 0.96 -4.29 -24.85
N SER A 281 1.75 -4.48 -23.80
CA SER A 281 1.53 -5.50 -22.78
C SER A 281 0.20 -5.32 -22.07
N MET A 282 -0.17 -4.07 -21.72
CA MET A 282 -1.48 -3.75 -21.14
C MET A 282 -2.62 -4.06 -22.13
N ALA A 283 -2.45 -3.79 -23.41
CA ALA A 283 -3.44 -4.12 -24.44
C ALA A 283 -3.59 -5.63 -24.61
N ARG A 284 -2.50 -6.40 -24.61
CA ARG A 284 -2.52 -7.89 -24.64
C ARG A 284 -3.26 -8.45 -23.41
N LEU A 285 -2.98 -7.96 -22.21
CA LEU A 285 -3.70 -8.37 -21.00
C LEU A 285 -5.20 -8.08 -21.08
N ALA A 286 -5.61 -6.97 -21.70
CA ALA A 286 -6.99 -6.59 -21.86
C ALA A 286 -7.73 -7.37 -22.97
N SER A 287 -7.01 -8.02 -23.88
CA SER A 287 -7.60 -8.79 -25.00
C SER A 287 -8.21 -10.13 -24.58
N ARG A 288 -7.84 -10.63 -23.41
CA ARG A 288 -8.29 -11.92 -22.86
C ARG A 288 -9.23 -11.72 -21.65
N VAL A 289 -10.07 -12.69 -21.39
CA VAL A 289 -10.80 -12.85 -20.12
C VAL A 289 -10.03 -13.86 -19.27
N TRP A 290 -9.73 -13.51 -18.03
CA TRP A 290 -8.88 -14.25 -17.10
C TRP A 290 -9.73 -14.95 -16.01
N ASP A 291 -9.26 -16.07 -15.48
CA ASP A 291 -9.89 -16.75 -14.33
C ASP A 291 -9.39 -16.16 -12.99
N LEU A 292 -8.35 -15.32 -13.01
CA LEU A 292 -7.91 -14.49 -11.90
C LEU A 292 -8.23 -13.00 -12.17
N ARG A 293 -8.07 -12.15 -11.14
CA ARG A 293 -8.21 -10.69 -11.33
C ARG A 293 -6.86 -10.06 -11.69
N VAL A 294 -6.80 -9.34 -12.81
CA VAL A 294 -5.65 -8.53 -13.20
C VAL A 294 -5.93 -7.07 -12.87
N ARG A 295 -5.05 -6.43 -12.13
CA ARG A 295 -5.18 -5.04 -11.71
C ARG A 295 -3.87 -4.28 -11.90
N TYR A 296 -3.99 -3.00 -12.20
CA TYR A 296 -2.85 -2.08 -12.18
C TYR A 296 -2.88 -1.25 -10.89
N GLN A 297 -1.71 -0.98 -10.33
CA GLN A 297 -1.57 -0.14 -9.14
C GLN A 297 -0.47 0.92 -9.34
N PRO A 298 -0.88 2.19 -9.43
CA PRO A 298 -2.27 2.66 -9.46
C PRO A 298 -2.96 2.33 -10.78
N GLN A 299 -4.29 2.37 -10.78
CA GLN A 299 -5.08 2.25 -11.98
C GLN A 299 -5.16 3.62 -12.66
N VAL A 300 -4.19 3.91 -13.53
CA VAL A 300 -4.12 5.14 -14.32
C VAL A 300 -4.90 5.00 -15.61
N GLU A 301 -5.52 6.08 -16.07
CA GLU A 301 -6.16 6.13 -17.38
C GLU A 301 -5.11 6.10 -18.51
N ALA A 302 -5.53 5.73 -19.71
CA ALA A 302 -4.61 5.54 -20.83
C ALA A 302 -3.82 6.80 -21.20
N ASP A 303 -4.43 7.96 -21.03
CA ASP A 303 -3.86 9.28 -21.30
C ASP A 303 -2.98 9.80 -20.15
N GLU A 304 -3.01 9.14 -18.98
CA GLU A 304 -2.19 9.50 -17.82
C GLU A 304 -0.91 8.66 -17.69
N ILE A 305 -0.80 7.53 -18.44
CA ILE A 305 0.30 6.56 -18.25
C ILE A 305 1.66 7.20 -18.47
N ASP A 306 1.82 7.98 -19.53
CA ASP A 306 3.10 8.58 -19.90
C ASP A 306 3.57 9.55 -18.82
N ASP A 307 2.70 10.44 -18.35
CA ASP A 307 3.00 11.38 -17.28
C ASP A 307 3.28 10.65 -15.96
N PHE A 308 2.54 9.57 -15.69
CA PHE A 308 2.78 8.75 -14.50
C PHE A 308 4.18 8.11 -14.53
N ILE A 309 4.57 7.48 -15.61
CA ILE A 309 5.88 6.81 -15.74
C ILE A 309 7.03 7.83 -15.72
N ARG A 310 6.88 8.98 -16.39
CA ARG A 310 7.88 10.07 -16.38
C ARG A 310 8.08 10.72 -15.01
N GLY A 311 7.22 10.47 -14.06
CA GLY A 311 7.33 11.05 -12.71
C GLY A 311 7.03 12.55 -12.65
N THR A 312 6.25 13.10 -13.58
CA THR A 312 5.95 14.52 -13.64
C THR A 312 5.18 15.00 -12.40
N SER A 313 5.33 16.28 -12.06
CA SER A 313 4.60 16.94 -10.95
C SER A 313 3.13 17.21 -11.26
N ARG A 314 2.69 16.86 -12.49
CA ARG A 314 1.31 17.06 -12.90
C ARG A 314 0.38 16.22 -12.03
N PRO A 315 -0.64 16.82 -11.37
CA PRO A 315 -1.63 16.07 -10.62
C PRO A 315 -2.34 15.06 -11.52
N ALA A 316 -2.86 13.99 -10.92
CA ALA A 316 -3.72 13.05 -11.62
C ALA A 316 -4.89 13.79 -12.27
N GLN A 317 -5.02 13.68 -13.61
CA GLN A 317 -5.83 14.59 -14.44
C GLN A 317 -7.30 14.70 -14.02
N ARG A 318 -7.85 13.62 -13.45
CA ARG A 318 -9.28 13.52 -13.12
C ARG A 318 -9.52 13.49 -11.63
N ARG A 319 -8.52 13.88 -10.82
CA ARG A 319 -8.61 13.86 -9.36
C ARG A 319 -8.08 15.17 -8.81
N SER A 320 -8.89 15.80 -7.99
CA SER A 320 -8.58 17.09 -7.38
C SER A 320 -8.50 17.02 -5.85
N ARG A 321 -8.96 15.89 -5.25
CA ARG A 321 -9.08 15.76 -3.81
C ARG A 321 -8.67 14.38 -3.30
N CYS A 322 -7.92 14.34 -2.21
CA CYS A 322 -7.56 13.12 -1.50
C CYS A 322 -8.62 12.78 -0.43
N LEU A 323 -9.36 11.68 -0.58
CA LEU A 323 -10.32 11.25 0.43
C LEU A 323 -9.67 10.46 1.58
N ALA A 324 -8.41 10.03 1.43
CA ALA A 324 -7.72 9.26 2.47
C ALA A 324 -7.61 10.04 3.79
N VAL A 325 -7.37 11.35 3.73
CA VAL A 325 -7.28 12.20 4.93
C VAL A 325 -8.61 12.34 5.70
N SER A 326 -9.72 11.90 5.10
CA SER A 326 -11.06 11.96 5.69
C SER A 326 -11.56 10.59 6.19
N ASN A 327 -10.91 9.48 5.83
CA ASN A 327 -11.41 8.14 6.15
C ASN A 327 -10.33 7.10 6.45
N ARG A 328 -9.05 7.48 6.45
CA ARG A 328 -7.91 6.57 6.68
C ARG A 328 -6.88 7.18 7.62
N ILE A 329 -6.26 6.32 8.41
CA ILE A 329 -5.14 6.66 9.28
C ILE A 329 -3.94 5.75 8.98
N GLU A 330 -2.73 6.29 9.10
CA GLU A 330 -1.47 5.57 8.91
C GLU A 330 -0.68 5.55 10.22
N ILE A 331 -0.32 4.36 10.71
CA ILE A 331 0.41 4.16 11.95
C ILE A 331 1.77 3.55 11.62
N HIS A 332 2.83 4.22 12.04
CA HIS A 332 4.20 3.79 11.85
C HIS A 332 4.65 2.79 12.92
N ALA A 333 5.72 2.04 12.65
CA ALA A 333 6.25 1.04 13.57
C ALA A 333 6.78 1.60 14.91
N ASP A 334 6.98 2.89 14.99
CA ASP A 334 7.39 3.61 16.21
C ASP A 334 6.20 4.27 16.94
N GLY A 335 4.95 3.92 16.60
CA GLY A 335 3.72 4.42 17.24
C GLY A 335 3.24 5.77 16.71
N ARG A 336 4.04 6.47 15.90
CA ARG A 336 3.64 7.76 15.33
C ARG A 336 2.57 7.58 14.27
N VAL A 337 1.70 8.57 14.17
CA VAL A 337 0.55 8.59 13.27
C VAL A 337 0.73 9.65 12.20
N SER A 338 0.59 9.26 10.94
CA SER A 338 0.69 10.16 9.80
C SER A 338 -0.66 10.37 9.10
N SER A 339 -0.85 11.58 8.60
CA SER A 339 -1.98 11.91 7.70
C SER A 339 -1.75 11.43 6.26
N CYS A 340 -0.52 11.09 5.90
CA CYS A 340 -0.14 10.59 4.58
C CYS A 340 0.49 9.20 4.70
N LYS A 341 0.07 8.25 3.84
CA LYS A 341 0.60 6.88 3.84
C LYS A 341 2.10 6.80 3.56
N PHE A 342 2.61 7.65 2.67
CA PHE A 342 3.92 7.44 2.09
C PHE A 342 5.02 8.28 2.74
N PHE A 343 4.66 9.38 3.40
CA PHE A 343 5.64 10.37 3.84
C PHE A 343 5.53 10.59 5.35
N PRO A 344 6.51 10.09 6.13
CA PRO A 344 6.54 10.25 7.58
C PRO A 344 6.70 11.71 8.06
N GLU A 345 7.03 12.64 7.17
CA GLU A 345 7.03 14.07 7.47
C GLU A 345 5.64 14.59 7.84
N PHE A 346 4.58 13.89 7.45
CA PHE A 346 3.18 14.23 7.75
C PHE A 346 2.67 13.62 9.06
N VAL A 347 3.55 13.34 10.01
CA VAL A 347 3.17 12.89 11.36
C VAL A 347 2.38 13.96 12.08
N ILE A 348 1.23 13.56 12.64
CA ILE A 348 0.25 14.43 13.32
C ILE A 348 0.04 14.10 14.79
N GLY A 349 0.54 12.96 15.26
CA GLY A 349 0.42 12.53 16.66
C GLY A 349 1.24 11.27 16.95
N ASP A 350 1.21 10.85 18.20
CA ASP A 350 1.90 9.67 18.72
C ASP A 350 0.96 8.87 19.63
N LEU A 351 0.76 7.58 19.32
CA LEU A 351 -0.11 6.68 20.09
C LEU A 351 0.48 6.25 21.43
N GLY A 352 1.76 6.52 21.67
CA GLY A 352 2.34 6.39 23.01
C GLY A 352 1.93 7.52 23.97
N GLU A 353 1.42 8.63 23.44
CA GLU A 353 1.06 9.82 24.21
C GLU A 353 -0.43 10.16 24.14
N GLN A 354 -1.12 9.79 23.07
CA GLN A 354 -2.50 10.21 22.76
C GLN A 354 -3.34 9.03 22.30
N SER A 355 -4.66 9.07 22.53
CA SER A 355 -5.56 8.09 21.94
C SER A 355 -5.69 8.26 20.42
N MET A 356 -5.98 7.18 19.70
CA MET A 356 -6.22 7.25 18.26
C MET A 356 -7.37 8.22 17.92
N GLN A 357 -8.42 8.29 18.75
CA GLN A 357 -9.56 9.17 18.54
C GLN A 357 -9.16 10.64 18.69
N ASP A 358 -8.35 10.98 19.70
CA ASP A 358 -7.85 12.34 19.90
C ASP A 358 -6.99 12.78 18.71
N ILE A 359 -6.10 11.91 18.22
CA ILE A 359 -5.29 12.20 17.04
C ILE A 359 -6.16 12.38 15.80
N TRP A 360 -7.15 11.50 15.57
CA TRP A 360 -8.04 11.54 14.42
C TRP A 360 -8.86 12.82 14.33
N GLN A 361 -9.28 13.34 15.49
CA GLN A 361 -10.09 14.55 15.63
C GLN A 361 -9.28 15.81 15.94
N SER A 362 -7.94 15.70 16.01
CA SER A 362 -7.05 16.79 16.42
C SER A 362 -7.13 18.01 15.47
N GLU A 363 -6.82 19.17 16.03
CA GLU A 363 -6.62 20.39 15.25
C GLU A 363 -5.47 20.24 14.25
N ARG A 364 -4.42 19.47 14.59
CA ARG A 364 -3.30 19.18 13.67
C ARG A 364 -3.79 18.46 12.42
N PHE A 365 -4.63 17.43 12.56
CA PHE A 365 -5.17 16.73 11.40
C PHE A 365 -6.16 17.61 10.62
N THR A 366 -7.00 18.36 11.32
CA THR A 366 -7.94 19.32 10.71
C THR A 366 -7.20 20.38 9.90
N ARG A 367 -6.06 20.89 10.40
CA ARG A 367 -5.22 21.83 9.68
C ARG A 367 -4.63 21.22 8.40
N VAL A 368 -4.17 19.96 8.42
CA VAL A 368 -3.74 19.26 7.20
C VAL A 368 -4.87 19.19 6.17
N ARG A 369 -6.10 18.82 6.58
CA ARG A 369 -7.29 18.79 5.71
C ARG A 369 -7.56 20.18 5.11
N GLY A 370 -7.44 21.24 5.91
CA GLY A 370 -7.60 22.63 5.49
C GLY A 370 -6.60 23.03 4.42
N ILE A 371 -5.31 22.74 4.63
CA ILE A 371 -4.26 23.06 3.66
C ILE A 371 -4.51 22.33 2.33
N LEU A 372 -4.82 21.03 2.37
CA LEU A 372 -5.12 20.25 1.16
C LEU A 372 -6.40 20.74 0.45
N ARG A 373 -7.37 21.27 1.16
CA ARG A 373 -8.55 21.92 0.58
C ARG A 373 -8.15 23.21 -0.17
N ASP A 374 -7.32 24.05 0.45
CA ASP A 374 -7.02 25.39 -0.04
C ASP A 374 -5.93 25.41 -1.11
N SER A 375 -4.90 24.57 -0.95
CA SER A 375 -3.77 24.45 -1.89
C SER A 375 -3.95 23.37 -2.95
N GLY A 376 -4.96 22.50 -2.81
CA GLY A 376 -5.15 21.35 -3.69
C GLY A 376 -4.20 20.19 -3.39
N LEU A 377 -4.03 19.31 -4.37
CA LEU A 377 -3.15 18.15 -4.26
C LEU A 377 -1.68 18.57 -4.28
N MET A 378 -0.89 17.89 -3.45
CA MET A 378 0.56 18.08 -3.42
C MET A 378 1.21 17.55 -4.71
N PRO A 379 2.38 18.07 -5.13
CA PRO A 379 3.10 17.61 -6.32
C PRO A 379 3.28 16.08 -6.39
N VAL A 380 3.57 15.44 -5.25
CA VAL A 380 3.77 13.99 -5.13
C VAL A 380 2.47 13.17 -5.16
N CYS A 381 1.31 13.79 -5.00
CA CYS A 381 0.02 13.08 -4.98
C CYS A 381 -0.29 12.37 -6.29
N SER A 382 0.25 12.82 -7.43
CA SER A 382 0.10 12.16 -8.72
C SER A 382 0.67 10.74 -8.77
N LYS A 383 1.53 10.37 -7.82
CA LYS A 383 2.12 9.04 -7.68
C LYS A 383 1.40 8.15 -6.67
N CYS A 384 0.47 8.71 -5.92
CA CYS A 384 -0.14 8.04 -4.78
C CYS A 384 -1.26 7.08 -5.21
N ILE A 385 -1.07 5.78 -4.96
CA ILE A 385 -2.10 4.75 -5.18
C ILE A 385 -3.44 5.09 -4.49
N LEU A 386 -3.41 5.71 -3.30
CA LEU A 386 -4.63 6.05 -2.58
C LEU A 386 -5.44 7.12 -3.29
N LEU A 387 -4.78 8.04 -4.01
CA LEU A 387 -5.48 9.03 -4.82
C LEU A 387 -6.28 8.34 -5.93
N TYR A 388 -5.70 7.35 -6.61
CA TYR A 388 -6.38 6.60 -7.67
C TYR A 388 -7.45 5.65 -7.16
N LEU A 389 -7.25 5.08 -5.97
CA LEU A 389 -8.24 4.19 -5.35
C LEU A 389 -9.42 4.95 -4.72
N SER A 390 -9.18 6.12 -4.15
CA SER A 390 -10.13 6.80 -3.27
C SER A 390 -10.27 8.30 -3.57
N GLY A 391 -9.46 8.88 -4.46
CA GLY A 391 -9.51 10.29 -4.80
C GLY A 391 -10.74 10.68 -5.64
N GLU A 392 -11.02 11.98 -5.67
CA GLU A 392 -12.11 12.63 -6.40
C GLU A 392 -11.59 13.65 -7.40
#